data_d479677a03b523347feb7ddf4fc1edff
#
_entry.id   d479677a03b523347feb7ddf4fc1edff
#
_cell.length_a   1.000
_cell.length_b   1.000
_cell.length_c   1.000
_cell.angle_alpha   90.00
_cell.angle_beta   90.00
_cell.angle_gamma   90.00
#
_symmetry.space_group_name_H-M   'P 1'
#
loop_
_entity.id
_entity.type
_entity.pdbx_description
1 polymer ?
#
loop_
_entity_poly.entity_id
_entity_poly.type
_entity_poly.pdbx_seq_one_letter_code
_entity_poly.pdbx_strand_id
1 'polypeptide(L)'
;MERQNDTQQKVFSGLFWRFLERGGSQIVTLLVTIILQRLLEPTMYGTVSKVTVITAILLVFVDSGMANALIQKKDPDDLDFSSVFYFNIFFCLLLYLALFLLSPWLSVVFREPGLTPVLRVLGLTLIVAGLKNVQEAYVKKTMQFKRFFFATLGGTLFSGALGIVLALRGFGVWALVAQQLSNAAVNTAILWLTIPWRPKRMFSWWRLQGLLSYGWKLLVASLIDQGYQKIYLIITGILQGNAEMAFFEKGQNWPNLLMDSVNTTMDSVLLPALSAEQERKERLRSMTRRAIQIGSFVIMPLLAGFAACATPLVRLLVTEKWLPTVPYLRIFCVIYAFYPMHLANLNAIKALGRSDMFLLLEIVKRGLELVILLCTVRHGAYVMALGLLGSELASQGINAWPNGRLIDYSYWKQLKDIAPILLLSLLMAACVYGLSFLALPDALILLIQIMLGIGIYAGGARLLKLDSFDYLIGTIRNLMLKKKAG
;
A
#
# COMPACT_ATOMS: atom_id res chain seq x y z
N MET A 1 34.07 -18.23 -6.39
CA MET A 1 32.91 -19.06 -5.98
C MET A 1 32.40 -18.73 -4.56
N GLU A 2 33.27 -18.69 -3.53
CA GLU A 2 32.84 -18.38 -2.15
C GLU A 2 32.12 -17.00 -2.00
N ARG A 3 32.63 -15.92 -2.60
CA ARG A 3 31.98 -14.60 -2.56
C ARG A 3 30.59 -14.58 -3.25
N GLN A 4 30.37 -15.38 -4.29
CA GLN A 4 29.07 -15.49 -4.95
C GLN A 4 28.05 -16.24 -4.09
N ASN A 5 28.48 -17.32 -3.43
CA ASN A 5 27.64 -18.09 -2.50
C ASN A 5 27.24 -17.27 -1.27
N ASP A 6 28.16 -16.49 -0.71
CA ASP A 6 27.90 -15.61 0.45
C ASP A 6 26.90 -14.49 0.09
N THR A 7 27.02 -13.93 -1.12
CA THR A 7 26.07 -12.92 -1.61
C THR A 7 24.68 -13.53 -1.85
N GLN A 8 24.59 -14.73 -2.44
CA GLN A 8 23.30 -15.40 -2.65
C GLN A 8 22.62 -15.78 -1.34
N GLN A 9 23.36 -16.27 -0.34
CA GLN A 9 22.82 -16.56 0.99
C GLN A 9 22.32 -15.29 1.69
N LYS A 10 23.05 -14.18 1.61
CA LYS A 10 22.62 -12.90 2.17
C LYS A 10 21.35 -12.37 1.50
N VAL A 11 21.24 -12.49 0.18
CA VAL A 11 20.04 -12.11 -0.57
C VAL A 11 18.84 -12.98 -0.17
N PHE A 12 19.00 -14.30 -0.13
CA PHE A 12 17.91 -15.21 0.25
C PHE A 12 17.46 -15.00 1.70
N SER A 13 18.41 -14.89 2.63
CA SER A 13 18.10 -14.55 4.02
C SER A 13 17.42 -13.19 4.14
N GLY A 14 17.88 -12.22 3.38
CA GLY A 14 17.26 -10.87 3.33
C GLY A 14 15.81 -10.90 2.85
N LEU A 15 15.51 -11.65 1.79
CA LEU A 15 14.15 -11.82 1.27
C LEU A 15 13.25 -12.54 2.27
N PHE A 16 13.74 -13.58 2.93
CA PHE A 16 13.00 -14.31 3.96
C PHE A 16 12.62 -13.38 5.15
N TRP A 17 13.58 -12.62 5.66
CA TRP A 17 13.32 -11.68 6.76
C TRP A 17 12.40 -10.54 6.35
N ARG A 18 12.48 -10.08 5.10
CA ARG A 18 11.53 -9.09 4.56
C ARG A 18 10.12 -9.64 4.45
N PHE A 19 9.96 -10.89 4.04
CA PHE A 19 8.66 -11.54 3.99
C PHE A 19 8.04 -11.68 5.39
N LEU A 20 8.84 -12.13 6.37
CA LEU A 20 8.41 -12.22 7.77
C LEU A 20 8.08 -10.84 8.38
N GLU A 21 8.89 -9.82 8.08
CA GLU A 21 8.63 -8.45 8.53
C GLU A 21 7.28 -7.95 8.03
N ARG A 22 7.05 -8.03 6.72
CA ARG A 22 5.81 -7.55 6.12
C ARG A 22 4.60 -8.38 6.58
N GLY A 23 4.66 -9.70 6.47
CA GLY A 23 3.54 -10.56 6.83
C GLY A 23 3.24 -10.57 8.34
N GLY A 24 4.27 -10.74 9.16
CA GLY A 24 4.10 -10.82 10.62
C GLY A 24 3.63 -9.49 11.24
N SER A 25 4.28 -8.38 10.88
CA SER A 25 3.85 -7.07 11.39
C SER A 25 2.48 -6.65 10.86
N GLN A 26 2.11 -7.06 9.65
CA GLN A 26 0.82 -6.75 9.06
C GLN A 26 -0.33 -7.44 9.78
N ILE A 27 -0.15 -8.71 10.19
CA ILE A 27 -1.13 -9.45 11.01
C ILE A 27 -1.32 -8.76 12.36
N VAL A 28 -0.23 -8.41 13.05
CA VAL A 28 -0.31 -7.71 14.35
C VAL A 28 -0.98 -6.35 14.19
N THR A 29 -0.62 -5.59 13.17
CA THR A 29 -1.24 -4.28 12.86
C THR A 29 -2.74 -4.43 12.61
N LEU A 30 -3.16 -5.45 11.87
CA LEU A 30 -4.57 -5.72 11.60
C LEU A 30 -5.33 -6.01 12.90
N LEU A 31 -4.78 -6.88 13.77
CA LEU A 31 -5.40 -7.21 15.06
C LEU A 31 -5.53 -5.98 15.96
N VAL A 32 -4.45 -5.19 16.09
CA VAL A 32 -4.47 -3.93 16.85
C VAL A 32 -5.51 -2.96 16.28
N THR A 33 -5.56 -2.82 14.97
CA THR A 33 -6.51 -1.93 14.28
C THR A 33 -7.95 -2.37 14.55
N ILE A 34 -8.27 -3.66 14.47
CA ILE A 34 -9.59 -4.20 14.76
C ILE A 34 -10.00 -3.89 16.20
N ILE A 35 -9.11 -4.14 17.18
CA ILE A 35 -9.40 -3.88 18.59
C ILE A 35 -9.64 -2.37 18.82
N LEU A 36 -8.78 -1.51 18.29
CA LEU A 36 -8.95 -0.07 18.44
C LEU A 36 -10.20 0.46 17.73
N GLN A 37 -10.56 -0.08 16.56
CA GLN A 37 -11.80 0.28 15.87
C GLN A 37 -13.06 -0.14 16.61
N ARG A 38 -12.99 -1.21 17.43
CA ARG A 38 -14.09 -1.58 18.35
C ARG A 38 -14.24 -0.60 19.50
N LEU A 39 -13.12 -0.12 20.05
CA LEU A 39 -13.11 0.73 21.24
C LEU A 39 -13.38 2.20 20.91
N LEU A 40 -12.95 2.69 19.76
CA LEU A 40 -12.96 4.10 19.40
C LEU A 40 -14.01 4.42 18.34
N GLU A 41 -14.47 5.68 18.32
CA GLU A 41 -15.44 6.18 17.35
C GLU A 41 -14.79 6.51 15.99
N PRO A 42 -15.51 6.34 14.86
CA PRO A 42 -15.01 6.70 13.54
C PRO A 42 -14.53 8.16 13.42
N THR A 43 -15.18 9.08 14.13
CA THR A 43 -14.79 10.50 14.17
C THR A 43 -13.36 10.71 14.68
N MET A 44 -12.94 9.94 15.69
CA MET A 44 -11.59 10.01 16.26
C MET A 44 -10.54 9.53 15.25
N TYR A 45 -10.87 8.51 14.47
CA TYR A 45 -10.03 8.06 13.36
C TYR A 45 -9.90 9.13 12.27
N GLY A 46 -11.00 9.79 11.91
CA GLY A 46 -10.99 10.87 10.94
C GLY A 46 -10.09 12.05 11.35
N THR A 47 -10.15 12.46 12.64
CA THR A 47 -9.23 13.47 13.19
C THR A 47 -7.76 13.06 12.99
N VAL A 48 -7.40 11.82 13.36
CA VAL A 48 -6.04 11.32 13.18
C VAL A 48 -5.68 11.17 11.71
N SER A 49 -6.62 10.74 10.86
CA SER A 49 -6.40 10.63 9.41
C SER A 49 -6.02 11.96 8.77
N LYS A 50 -6.67 13.07 9.16
CA LYS A 50 -6.31 14.43 8.69
C LYS A 50 -4.83 14.74 8.99
N VAL A 51 -4.39 14.47 10.21
CA VAL A 51 -3.01 14.70 10.61
C VAL A 51 -2.05 13.76 9.88
N THR A 52 -2.42 12.46 9.78
CA THR A 52 -1.60 11.45 9.11
C THR A 52 -1.40 11.78 7.63
N VAL A 53 -2.41 12.31 6.95
CA VAL A 53 -2.28 12.74 5.55
C VAL A 53 -1.29 13.90 5.41
N ILE A 54 -1.38 14.90 6.30
CA ILE A 54 -0.45 16.04 6.28
C ILE A 54 0.97 15.58 6.59
N THR A 55 1.15 14.78 7.65
CA THR A 55 2.47 14.27 8.03
C THR A 55 3.04 13.34 6.97
N ALA A 56 2.21 12.52 6.29
CA ALA A 56 2.65 11.67 5.19
C ALA A 56 3.22 12.47 4.01
N ILE A 57 2.60 13.59 3.63
CA ILE A 57 3.12 14.49 2.60
C ILE A 57 4.46 15.12 3.05
N LEU A 58 4.55 15.54 4.32
CA LEU A 58 5.78 16.10 4.86
C LEU A 58 6.91 15.05 4.99
N LEU A 59 6.57 13.79 5.29
CA LEU A 59 7.53 12.69 5.36
C LEU A 59 8.17 12.38 3.99
N VAL A 60 7.49 12.67 2.88
CA VAL A 60 8.10 12.52 1.55
C VAL A 60 9.38 13.33 1.41
N PHE A 61 9.42 14.52 2.01
CA PHE A 61 10.63 15.36 2.02
C PHE A 61 11.80 14.68 2.76
N VAL A 62 11.49 13.87 3.77
CA VAL A 62 12.47 13.15 4.57
C VAL A 62 12.95 11.89 3.86
N ASP A 63 12.03 11.11 3.30
CA ASP A 63 12.30 9.74 2.84
C ASP A 63 12.79 9.65 1.39
N SER A 64 12.35 10.55 0.50
CA SER A 64 12.47 10.32 -0.95
C SER A 64 13.78 10.82 -1.58
N GLY A 65 14.51 11.70 -0.92
CA GLY A 65 15.66 12.34 -1.58
C GLY A 65 17.00 11.66 -1.24
N MET A 66 17.51 11.95 -0.07
CA MET A 66 18.89 11.66 0.28
C MET A 66 19.16 10.24 0.74
N ALA A 67 18.18 9.58 1.40
CA ALA A 67 18.33 8.18 1.81
C ALA A 67 18.50 7.27 0.59
N ASN A 68 17.70 7.49 -0.46
CA ASN A 68 17.82 6.75 -1.72
C ASN A 68 19.13 7.06 -2.44
N ALA A 69 19.60 8.32 -2.40
CA ALA A 69 20.91 8.71 -2.95
C ALA A 69 22.08 8.02 -2.24
N LEU A 70 22.03 7.89 -0.89
CA LEU A 70 23.01 7.13 -0.12
C LEU A 70 23.03 5.64 -0.50
N ILE A 71 21.86 5.03 -0.70
CA ILE A 71 21.76 3.62 -1.10
C ILE A 71 22.35 3.40 -2.50
N GLN A 72 22.09 4.34 -3.42
CA GLN A 72 22.57 4.29 -4.80
C GLN A 72 24.07 4.54 -4.92
N LYS A 73 24.64 5.44 -4.10
CA LYS A 73 26.08 5.75 -4.13
C LYS A 73 26.90 4.46 -3.96
N LYS A 74 27.88 4.21 -4.83
CA LYS A 74 28.62 2.94 -4.88
C LYS A 74 29.35 2.64 -3.56
N ASP A 75 30.06 3.61 -3.01
CA ASP A 75 30.84 3.49 -1.76
C ASP A 75 30.59 4.71 -0.87
N PRO A 76 29.44 4.79 -0.16
CA PRO A 76 29.19 5.86 0.79
C PRO A 76 30.03 5.66 2.05
N ASP A 77 30.71 6.72 2.48
CA ASP A 77 31.52 6.74 3.69
C ASP A 77 30.80 7.37 4.90
N ASP A 78 31.45 7.36 6.07
CA ASP A 78 30.88 7.94 7.30
C ASP A 78 30.59 9.45 7.17
N LEU A 79 31.33 10.16 6.30
CA LEU A 79 31.12 11.60 6.05
C LEU A 79 29.80 11.81 5.29
N ASP A 80 29.49 10.93 4.29
CA ASP A 80 28.24 10.99 3.55
C ASP A 80 27.04 10.72 4.47
N PHE A 81 27.11 9.61 5.25
CA PHE A 81 26.03 9.25 6.19
C PHE A 81 25.83 10.32 7.26
N SER A 82 26.92 10.86 7.84
CA SER A 82 26.83 11.89 8.88
C SER A 82 26.29 13.21 8.34
N SER A 83 26.73 13.63 7.14
CA SER A 83 26.26 14.87 6.51
C SER A 83 24.75 14.79 6.21
N VAL A 84 24.26 13.66 5.67
CA VAL A 84 22.83 13.44 5.43
C VAL A 84 22.06 13.39 6.74
N PHE A 85 22.60 12.78 7.80
CA PHE A 85 21.97 12.70 9.11
C PHE A 85 21.72 14.09 9.72
N TYR A 86 22.75 14.93 9.79
CA TYR A 86 22.62 16.28 10.36
C TYR A 86 21.69 17.16 9.52
N PHE A 87 21.77 17.06 8.21
CA PHE A 87 20.87 17.80 7.33
C PHE A 87 19.41 17.34 7.51
N ASN A 88 19.16 16.01 7.56
CA ASN A 88 17.80 15.47 7.76
C ASN A 88 17.21 15.93 9.09
N ILE A 89 17.96 15.89 10.19
CA ILE A 89 17.46 16.38 11.48
C ILE A 89 17.11 17.85 11.41
N PHE A 90 18.03 18.68 10.87
CA PHE A 90 17.78 20.10 10.72
C PHE A 90 16.52 20.37 9.87
N PHE A 91 16.38 19.66 8.76
CA PHE A 91 15.26 19.80 7.87
C PHE A 91 13.95 19.32 8.50
N CYS A 92 13.97 18.21 9.23
CA CYS A 92 12.81 17.72 9.97
C CYS A 92 12.37 18.69 11.08
N LEU A 93 13.33 19.32 11.79
CA LEU A 93 13.03 20.36 12.77
C LEU A 93 12.37 21.58 12.12
N LEU A 94 12.85 21.99 10.94
CA LEU A 94 12.26 23.09 10.18
C LEU A 94 10.83 22.73 9.71
N LEU A 95 10.63 21.52 9.17
CA LEU A 95 9.30 21.05 8.78
C LEU A 95 8.34 20.94 9.97
N TYR A 96 8.84 20.47 11.12
CA TYR A 96 8.06 20.40 12.35
C TYR A 96 7.70 21.79 12.85
N LEU A 97 8.63 22.75 12.86
CA LEU A 97 8.38 24.12 13.23
C LEU A 97 7.33 24.78 12.32
N ALA A 98 7.47 24.56 11.00
CA ALA A 98 6.49 25.03 10.04
C ALA A 98 5.09 24.44 10.31
N LEU A 99 5.00 23.12 10.55
CA LEU A 99 3.75 22.47 10.91
C LEU A 99 3.18 22.99 12.23
N PHE A 100 4.04 23.19 13.24
CA PHE A 100 3.65 23.71 14.55
C PHE A 100 3.05 25.13 14.45
N LEU A 101 3.66 26.01 13.65
CA LEU A 101 3.19 27.37 13.41
C LEU A 101 1.92 27.38 12.54
N LEU A 102 1.83 26.52 11.54
CA LEU A 102 0.67 26.40 10.66
C LEU A 102 -0.50 25.64 11.28
N SER A 103 -0.30 24.90 12.38
CA SER A 103 -1.33 24.05 12.99
C SER A 103 -2.63 24.78 13.36
N PRO A 104 -2.63 26.04 13.85
CA PRO A 104 -3.90 26.75 14.11
C PRO A 104 -4.65 27.08 12.81
N TRP A 105 -3.92 27.48 11.75
CA TRP A 105 -4.52 27.78 10.45
C TRP A 105 -5.11 26.50 9.81
N LEU A 106 -4.39 25.38 9.87
CA LEU A 106 -4.88 24.07 9.40
C LEU A 106 -6.14 23.65 10.16
N SER A 107 -6.20 23.88 11.47
CA SER A 107 -7.38 23.63 12.29
C SER A 107 -8.62 24.39 11.81
N VAL A 108 -8.44 25.65 11.38
CA VAL A 108 -9.52 26.45 10.77
C VAL A 108 -9.93 25.90 9.41
N VAL A 109 -8.96 25.56 8.54
CA VAL A 109 -9.24 24.99 7.20
C VAL A 109 -10.02 23.68 7.31
N PHE A 110 -9.64 22.80 8.23
CA PHE A 110 -10.36 21.55 8.48
C PHE A 110 -11.60 21.70 9.37
N ARG A 111 -11.94 22.92 9.81
CA ARG A 111 -13.07 23.24 10.67
C ARG A 111 -13.13 22.42 11.95
N GLU A 112 -11.97 22.18 12.57
CA GLU A 112 -11.84 21.31 13.75
C GLU A 112 -10.87 21.93 14.77
N PRO A 113 -11.40 22.67 15.78
CA PRO A 113 -10.56 23.35 16.79
C PRO A 113 -9.65 22.42 17.58
N GLY A 114 -10.07 21.15 17.81
CA GLY A 114 -9.28 20.13 18.51
C GLY A 114 -8.09 19.56 17.71
N LEU A 115 -7.96 19.92 16.42
CA LEU A 115 -6.91 19.39 15.55
C LEU A 115 -5.52 19.94 15.87
N THR A 116 -5.43 21.18 16.35
CA THR A 116 -4.15 21.86 16.65
C THR A 116 -3.23 21.06 17.60
N PRO A 117 -3.67 20.62 18.79
CA PRO A 117 -2.82 19.84 19.67
C PRO A 117 -2.45 18.47 19.09
N VAL A 118 -3.35 17.84 18.34
CA VAL A 118 -3.08 16.56 17.68
C VAL A 118 -2.01 16.72 16.59
N LEU A 119 -2.10 17.76 15.76
CA LEU A 119 -1.08 18.14 14.76
C LEU A 119 0.30 18.35 15.38
N ARG A 120 0.37 19.09 16.49
CA ARG A 120 1.61 19.37 17.18
C ARG A 120 2.26 18.13 17.75
N VAL A 121 1.49 17.24 18.39
CA VAL A 121 2.04 16.02 19.00
C VAL A 121 2.38 14.98 17.95
N LEU A 122 1.49 14.70 16.98
CA LEU A 122 1.81 13.76 15.90
C LEU A 122 2.88 14.30 14.95
N GLY A 123 3.01 15.62 14.81
CA GLY A 123 4.10 16.24 14.06
C GLY A 123 5.50 15.84 14.57
N LEU A 124 5.64 15.45 15.85
CA LEU A 124 6.90 14.93 16.39
C LEU A 124 7.39 13.67 15.65
N THR A 125 6.50 12.96 14.96
CA THR A 125 6.88 11.82 14.10
C THR A 125 7.83 12.24 12.98
N LEU A 126 7.81 13.50 12.53
CA LEU A 126 8.78 14.05 11.55
C LEU A 126 10.19 14.04 12.12
N ILE A 127 10.35 14.47 13.37
CA ILE A 127 11.67 14.47 14.05
C ILE A 127 12.17 13.04 14.24
N VAL A 128 11.26 12.14 14.68
CA VAL A 128 11.58 10.73 14.85
C VAL A 128 11.98 10.08 13.51
N ALA A 129 11.30 10.43 12.42
CA ALA A 129 11.65 9.97 11.08
C ALA A 129 13.03 10.48 10.63
N GLY A 130 13.36 11.73 10.91
CA GLY A 130 14.71 12.28 10.63
C GLY A 130 15.83 11.50 11.33
N LEU A 131 15.60 11.10 12.58
CA LEU A 131 16.52 10.25 13.34
C LEU A 131 16.62 8.82 12.78
N LYS A 132 15.55 8.30 12.22
CA LYS A 132 15.44 6.90 11.72
C LYS A 132 15.98 6.73 10.30
N ASN A 133 15.77 7.70 9.42
CA ASN A 133 15.96 7.59 7.97
C ASN A 133 17.35 7.09 7.57
N VAL A 134 18.41 7.66 8.15
CA VAL A 134 19.79 7.26 7.83
C VAL A 134 20.10 5.85 8.35
N GLN A 135 19.54 5.45 9.50
CA GLN A 135 19.65 4.09 10.02
C GLN A 135 18.99 3.08 9.04
N GLU A 136 17.83 3.44 8.50
CA GLU A 136 17.17 2.61 7.47
C GLU A 136 18.00 2.50 6.19
N ALA A 137 18.58 3.62 5.72
CA ALA A 137 19.48 3.62 4.56
C ALA A 137 20.69 2.69 4.79
N TYR A 138 21.28 2.73 5.98
CA TYR A 138 22.39 1.85 6.37
C TYR A 138 21.98 0.37 6.33
N VAL A 139 20.84 0.03 6.93
CA VAL A 139 20.33 -1.36 6.93
C VAL A 139 20.04 -1.86 5.51
N LYS A 140 19.43 -1.02 4.67
CA LYS A 140 19.15 -1.35 3.25
C LYS A 140 20.45 -1.56 2.48
N LYS A 141 21.44 -0.68 2.67
CA LYS A 141 22.77 -0.77 2.02
C LYS A 141 23.54 -2.03 2.43
N THR A 142 23.46 -2.39 3.71
CA THR A 142 24.17 -3.55 4.29
C THR A 142 23.35 -4.86 4.25
N MET A 143 22.12 -4.80 3.71
CA MET A 143 21.18 -5.94 3.60
C MET A 143 20.84 -6.63 4.93
N GLN A 144 20.88 -5.90 6.06
CA GLN A 144 20.63 -6.44 7.41
C GLN A 144 19.14 -6.42 7.78
N PHE A 145 18.28 -6.98 6.93
CA PHE A 145 16.81 -6.90 7.04
C PHE A 145 16.22 -7.56 8.30
N LYS A 146 16.93 -8.47 8.95
CA LYS A 146 16.54 -9.02 10.24
C LYS A 146 16.30 -7.94 11.30
N ARG A 147 17.05 -6.85 11.26
CA ARG A 147 16.91 -5.72 12.20
C ARG A 147 15.59 -4.98 11.98
N PHE A 148 15.15 -4.85 10.73
CA PHE A 148 13.83 -4.27 10.43
C PHE A 148 12.70 -5.10 11.02
N PHE A 149 12.77 -6.44 10.90
CA PHE A 149 11.76 -7.32 11.47
C PHE A 149 11.55 -7.06 12.97
N PHE A 150 12.62 -7.06 13.77
CA PHE A 150 12.52 -6.82 15.20
C PHE A 150 12.10 -5.40 15.55
N ALA A 151 12.58 -4.40 14.79
CA ALA A 151 12.19 -3.01 15.01
C ALA A 151 10.70 -2.78 14.70
N THR A 152 10.22 -3.27 13.56
CA THR A 152 8.83 -3.11 13.14
C THR A 152 7.89 -3.90 14.04
N LEU A 153 8.18 -5.17 14.31
CA LEU A 153 7.35 -6.02 15.17
C LEU A 153 7.33 -5.50 16.62
N GLY A 154 8.48 -5.16 17.19
CA GLY A 154 8.58 -4.60 18.53
C GLY A 154 7.85 -3.27 18.67
N GLY A 155 8.03 -2.37 17.68
CA GLY A 155 7.29 -1.11 17.60
C GLY A 155 5.77 -1.33 17.55
N THR A 156 5.30 -2.23 16.69
CA THR A 156 3.87 -2.51 16.52
C THR A 156 3.25 -3.15 17.77
N LEU A 157 3.92 -4.12 18.39
CA LEU A 157 3.43 -4.78 19.59
C LEU A 157 3.34 -3.79 20.77
N PHE A 158 4.42 -3.04 21.03
CA PHE A 158 4.42 -2.06 22.12
C PHE A 158 3.37 -0.97 21.91
N SER A 159 3.35 -0.38 20.72
CA SER A 159 2.40 0.70 20.41
C SER A 159 0.96 0.22 20.39
N GLY A 160 0.73 -1.00 19.91
CA GLY A 160 -0.58 -1.63 19.94
C GLY A 160 -1.09 -1.82 21.36
N ALA A 161 -0.26 -2.38 22.25
CA ALA A 161 -0.60 -2.53 23.65
C ALA A 161 -0.87 -1.18 24.34
N LEU A 162 0.00 -0.18 24.12
CA LEU A 162 -0.18 1.17 24.66
C LEU A 162 -1.48 1.82 24.16
N GLY A 163 -1.74 1.75 22.86
CA GLY A 163 -2.95 2.31 22.25
C GLY A 163 -4.22 1.67 22.81
N ILE A 164 -4.24 0.34 22.95
CA ILE A 164 -5.38 -0.40 23.53
C ILE A 164 -5.61 -0.01 25.00
N VAL A 165 -4.55 0.04 25.81
CA VAL A 165 -4.67 0.45 27.21
C VAL A 165 -5.21 1.87 27.36
N LEU A 166 -4.73 2.82 26.56
CA LEU A 166 -5.22 4.20 26.57
C LEU A 166 -6.65 4.30 26.05
N ALA A 167 -7.03 3.53 25.04
CA ALA A 167 -8.41 3.48 24.53
C ALA A 167 -9.37 2.95 25.61
N LEU A 168 -9.00 1.88 26.33
CA LEU A 168 -9.79 1.33 27.44
C LEU A 168 -9.91 2.31 28.61
N ARG A 169 -8.93 3.19 28.82
CA ARG A 169 -8.98 4.25 29.85
C ARG A 169 -9.74 5.50 29.39
N GLY A 170 -10.33 5.52 28.20
CA GLY A 170 -11.14 6.62 27.72
C GLY A 170 -10.37 7.82 27.16
N PHE A 171 -9.10 7.69 26.83
CA PHE A 171 -8.30 8.79 26.24
C PHE A 171 -8.70 9.16 24.80
N GLY A 172 -9.64 8.46 24.19
CA GLY A 172 -10.21 8.79 22.88
C GLY A 172 -9.15 8.93 21.78
N VAL A 173 -9.15 10.09 21.10
CA VAL A 173 -8.19 10.38 20.01
C VAL A 173 -6.73 10.23 20.42
N TRP A 174 -6.42 10.53 21.69
CA TRP A 174 -5.05 10.45 22.22
C TRP A 174 -4.49 9.01 22.28
N ALA A 175 -5.37 7.99 22.32
CA ALA A 175 -4.95 6.60 22.21
C ALA A 175 -4.32 6.29 20.84
N LEU A 176 -4.92 6.83 19.76
CA LEU A 176 -4.38 6.70 18.39
C LEU A 176 -3.09 7.53 18.20
N VAL A 177 -3.06 8.74 18.78
CA VAL A 177 -1.87 9.61 18.76
C VAL A 177 -0.70 8.93 19.46
N ALA A 178 -0.93 8.42 20.67
CA ALA A 178 0.09 7.71 21.43
C ALA A 178 0.54 6.42 20.72
N GLN A 179 -0.38 5.68 20.12
CA GLN A 179 -0.09 4.48 19.35
C GLN A 179 0.82 4.79 18.16
N GLN A 180 0.53 5.82 17.36
CA GLN A 180 1.35 6.15 16.19
C GLN A 180 2.72 6.71 16.60
N LEU A 181 2.76 7.64 17.55
CA LEU A 181 4.02 8.24 18.01
C LEU A 181 4.93 7.20 18.68
N SER A 182 4.38 6.34 19.56
CA SER A 182 5.17 5.30 20.21
C SER A 182 5.65 4.24 19.22
N ASN A 183 4.87 3.90 18.17
CA ASN A 183 5.32 3.02 17.10
C ASN A 183 6.58 3.58 16.43
N ALA A 184 6.53 4.85 16.00
CA ALA A 184 7.67 5.51 15.40
C ALA A 184 8.88 5.57 16.34
N ALA A 185 8.66 5.95 17.61
CA ALA A 185 9.71 6.10 18.61
C ALA A 185 10.37 4.75 18.95
N VAL A 186 9.59 3.72 19.25
CA VAL A 186 10.12 2.38 19.62
C VAL A 186 10.82 1.72 18.43
N ASN A 187 10.25 1.81 17.23
CA ASN A 187 10.90 1.32 16.01
C ASN A 187 12.28 2.00 15.83
N THR A 188 12.34 3.32 15.96
CA THR A 188 13.57 4.07 15.88
C THR A 188 14.55 3.67 16.98
N ALA A 189 14.11 3.56 18.23
CA ALA A 189 14.95 3.15 19.35
C ALA A 189 15.59 1.77 19.14
N ILE A 190 14.78 0.78 18.68
CA ILE A 190 15.32 -0.56 18.41
C ILE A 190 16.36 -0.51 17.27
N LEU A 191 16.13 0.26 16.22
CA LEU A 191 17.14 0.43 15.16
C LEU A 191 18.42 1.06 15.71
N TRP A 192 18.30 2.10 16.53
CA TRP A 192 19.46 2.73 17.16
C TRP A 192 20.22 1.81 18.11
N LEU A 193 19.53 0.93 18.83
CA LEU A 193 20.17 -0.04 19.72
C LEU A 193 20.85 -1.19 18.97
N THR A 194 20.28 -1.61 17.84
CA THR A 194 20.74 -2.79 17.10
C THR A 194 21.76 -2.49 16.00
N ILE A 195 21.73 -1.29 15.41
CA ILE A 195 22.66 -0.90 14.35
C ILE A 195 23.94 -0.31 14.98
N PRO A 196 25.14 -0.72 14.57
CA PRO A 196 26.37 -0.22 15.17
C PRO A 196 26.77 1.18 14.68
N TRP A 197 26.27 1.59 13.50
CA TRP A 197 26.61 2.89 12.94
C TRP A 197 26.06 4.05 13.79
N ARG A 198 26.93 5.05 14.02
CA ARG A 198 26.57 6.30 14.73
C ARG A 198 27.07 7.49 13.93
N PRO A 199 26.33 8.62 13.94
CA PRO A 199 26.77 9.84 13.27
C PRO A 199 28.03 10.36 13.94
N LYS A 200 29.06 10.65 13.14
CA LYS A 200 30.28 11.29 13.56
C LYS A 200 30.13 12.81 13.45
N ARG A 201 30.89 13.58 14.25
CA ARG A 201 30.88 15.06 14.22
C ARG A 201 31.61 15.58 12.98
N MET A 202 31.09 15.26 11.80
CA MET A 202 31.62 15.67 10.50
C MET A 202 30.49 16.03 9.56
N PHE A 203 30.67 17.06 8.76
CA PHE A 203 29.68 17.56 7.82
C PHE A 203 30.36 18.11 6.57
N SER A 204 29.90 17.80 5.39
CA SER A 204 30.37 18.33 4.12
C SER A 204 29.22 18.78 3.25
N TRP A 205 29.07 20.08 3.07
CA TRP A 205 28.06 20.66 2.20
C TRP A 205 28.22 20.25 0.73
N TRP A 206 29.48 20.19 0.28
CA TRP A 206 29.77 19.79 -1.11
C TRP A 206 29.31 18.38 -1.45
N ARG A 207 29.52 17.40 -0.55
CA ARG A 207 29.04 16.05 -0.72
C ARG A 207 27.52 15.97 -0.66
N LEU A 208 26.91 16.73 0.21
CA LEU A 208 25.46 16.84 0.33
C LEU A 208 24.83 17.39 -0.95
N GLN A 209 25.40 18.43 -1.57
CA GLN A 209 24.93 18.98 -2.84
C GLN A 209 24.90 17.91 -3.95
N GLY A 210 25.93 17.05 -4.02
CA GLY A 210 25.95 15.92 -4.96
C GLY A 210 24.79 14.96 -4.76
N LEU A 211 24.45 14.63 -3.52
CA LEU A 211 23.30 13.77 -3.19
C LEU A 211 21.96 14.48 -3.43
N LEU A 212 21.86 15.76 -3.12
CA LEU A 212 20.67 16.58 -3.35
C LEU A 212 20.35 16.73 -4.84
N SER A 213 21.38 16.87 -5.70
CA SER A 213 21.21 17.03 -7.15
C SER A 213 20.50 15.81 -7.79
N TYR A 214 20.68 14.63 -7.21
CA TYR A 214 19.95 13.43 -7.58
C TYR A 214 18.61 13.33 -6.84
N GLY A 215 18.61 13.58 -5.53
CA GLY A 215 17.46 13.33 -4.65
C GLY A 215 16.27 14.25 -4.90
N TRP A 216 16.47 15.54 -5.32
CA TRP A 216 15.37 16.47 -5.49
C TRP A 216 14.39 16.05 -6.59
N LYS A 217 14.87 15.37 -7.65
CA LYS A 217 13.99 14.85 -8.74
C LYS A 217 13.07 13.74 -8.23
N LEU A 218 13.61 12.84 -7.41
CA LEU A 218 12.84 11.79 -6.76
C LEU A 218 11.86 12.38 -5.75
N LEU A 219 12.27 13.40 -5.00
CA LEU A 219 11.42 14.12 -4.07
C LEU A 219 10.19 14.71 -4.77
N VAL A 220 10.39 15.47 -5.86
CA VAL A 220 9.29 16.10 -6.59
C VAL A 220 8.34 15.03 -7.16
N ALA A 221 8.86 13.97 -7.75
CA ALA A 221 8.04 12.87 -8.26
C ALA A 221 7.22 12.22 -7.15
N SER A 222 7.83 11.96 -5.99
CA SER A 222 7.13 11.36 -4.84
C SER A 222 6.11 12.30 -4.22
N LEU A 223 6.36 13.60 -4.18
CA LEU A 223 5.40 14.60 -3.70
C LEU A 223 4.16 14.67 -4.59
N ILE A 224 4.35 14.67 -5.89
CA ILE A 224 3.23 14.65 -6.86
C ILE A 224 2.41 13.38 -6.66
N ASP A 225 3.07 12.22 -6.55
CA ASP A 225 2.38 10.94 -6.37
C ASP A 225 1.63 10.87 -5.04
N GLN A 226 2.28 11.19 -3.92
CA GLN A 226 1.65 11.20 -2.58
C GLN A 226 0.53 12.24 -2.46
N GLY A 227 0.76 13.45 -2.97
CA GLY A 227 -0.25 14.50 -2.99
C GLY A 227 -1.49 14.04 -3.74
N TYR A 228 -1.29 13.43 -4.89
CA TYR A 228 -2.36 12.90 -5.70
C TYR A 228 -3.11 11.75 -5.01
N GLN A 229 -2.41 10.78 -4.45
CA GLN A 229 -3.04 9.66 -3.73
C GLN A 229 -3.87 10.11 -2.51
N LYS A 230 -3.52 11.23 -1.90
CA LYS A 230 -4.18 11.76 -0.70
C LYS A 230 -5.26 12.82 -0.97
N ILE A 231 -5.36 13.33 -2.21
CA ILE A 231 -6.25 14.46 -2.53
C ILE A 231 -7.73 14.13 -2.25
N TYR A 232 -8.19 12.93 -2.59
CA TYR A 232 -9.57 12.49 -2.32
C TYR A 232 -9.86 12.46 -0.82
N LEU A 233 -8.89 11.98 -0.04
CA LEU A 233 -9.03 11.88 1.41
C LEU A 233 -9.04 13.25 2.08
N ILE A 234 -8.17 14.17 1.62
CA ILE A 234 -8.11 15.55 2.10
C ILE A 234 -9.46 16.24 1.84
N ILE A 235 -9.95 16.16 0.62
CA ILE A 235 -11.20 16.80 0.21
C ILE A 235 -12.38 16.23 1.00
N THR A 236 -12.44 14.91 1.17
CA THR A 236 -13.48 14.28 2.00
C THR A 236 -13.43 14.80 3.44
N GLY A 237 -12.24 14.91 4.03
CA GLY A 237 -12.07 15.40 5.39
C GLY A 237 -12.46 16.89 5.57
N ILE A 238 -12.25 17.73 4.56
CA ILE A 238 -12.61 19.16 4.60
C ILE A 238 -14.12 19.35 4.40
N LEU A 239 -14.72 18.66 3.43
CA LEU A 239 -16.09 18.95 3.00
C LEU A 239 -17.14 18.13 3.76
N GLN A 240 -16.82 16.92 4.20
CA GLN A 240 -17.81 15.97 4.72
C GLN A 240 -17.54 15.53 6.17
N GLY A 241 -16.39 15.91 6.71
CA GLY A 241 -16.07 15.71 8.12
C GLY A 241 -15.33 14.40 8.43
N ASN A 242 -15.08 14.21 9.72
CA ASN A 242 -14.16 13.17 10.22
C ASN A 242 -14.67 11.76 10.03
N ALA A 243 -15.95 11.51 10.32
CA ALA A 243 -16.52 10.17 10.22
C ALA A 243 -16.46 9.67 8.77
N GLU A 244 -16.86 10.51 7.82
CA GLU A 244 -16.88 10.17 6.40
C GLU A 244 -15.46 9.93 5.85
N MET A 245 -14.49 10.76 6.27
CA MET A 245 -13.08 10.54 5.95
C MET A 245 -12.58 9.20 6.48
N ALA A 246 -12.96 8.82 7.71
CA ALA A 246 -12.58 7.53 8.29
C ALA A 246 -13.21 6.36 7.52
N PHE A 247 -14.50 6.47 7.15
CA PHE A 247 -15.18 5.42 6.38
C PHE A 247 -14.56 5.24 5.00
N PHE A 248 -14.28 6.33 4.31
CA PHE A 248 -13.61 6.31 3.01
C PHE A 248 -12.22 5.68 3.12
N GLU A 249 -11.40 6.14 4.07
CA GLU A 249 -10.03 5.63 4.28
C GLU A 249 -10.02 4.13 4.61
N LYS A 250 -10.88 3.67 5.52
CA LYS A 250 -10.94 2.26 5.89
C LYS A 250 -11.51 1.39 4.76
N GLY A 251 -12.51 1.91 4.04
CA GLY A 251 -13.03 1.27 2.83
C GLY A 251 -11.97 1.05 1.76
N GLN A 252 -11.03 2.00 1.61
CA GLN A 252 -9.90 1.89 0.71
C GLN A 252 -8.80 0.97 1.24
N ASN A 253 -8.43 1.10 2.51
CA ASN A 253 -7.27 0.43 3.07
C ASN A 253 -7.44 -1.09 3.19
N TRP A 254 -8.63 -1.58 3.54
CA TRP A 254 -8.84 -3.02 3.72
C TRP A 254 -8.67 -3.83 2.43
N PRO A 255 -9.31 -3.47 1.29
CA PRO A 255 -9.04 -4.15 0.03
C PRO A 255 -7.59 -3.98 -0.46
N ASN A 256 -6.99 -2.81 -0.20
CA ASN A 256 -5.60 -2.53 -0.58
C ASN A 256 -4.60 -3.47 0.12
N LEU A 257 -4.84 -3.83 1.40
CA LEU A 257 -4.00 -4.79 2.12
C LEU A 257 -3.93 -6.16 1.42
N LEU A 258 -5.06 -6.64 0.90
CA LEU A 258 -5.12 -7.89 0.15
C LEU A 258 -4.39 -7.78 -1.19
N MET A 259 -4.53 -6.64 -1.84
CA MET A 259 -3.96 -6.36 -3.15
C MET A 259 -2.44 -6.15 -3.09
N ASP A 260 -1.93 -5.41 -2.11
CA ASP A 260 -0.51 -5.00 -2.03
C ASP A 260 0.46 -6.19 -1.99
N SER A 261 0.08 -7.27 -1.31
CA SER A 261 0.87 -8.49 -1.24
C SER A 261 1.07 -9.17 -2.60
N VAL A 262 0.05 -9.15 -3.44
CA VAL A 262 0.11 -9.73 -4.80
C VAL A 262 0.87 -8.82 -5.74
N ASN A 263 0.62 -7.51 -5.65
CA ASN A 263 1.28 -6.51 -6.50
C ASN A 263 2.78 -6.48 -6.33
N THR A 264 3.26 -6.41 -5.10
CA THR A 264 4.70 -6.37 -4.84
C THR A 264 5.39 -7.61 -5.35
N THR A 265 4.73 -8.77 -5.28
CA THR A 265 5.26 -10.04 -5.82
C THR A 265 5.27 -10.00 -7.35
N MET A 266 4.16 -9.59 -7.98
CA MET A 266 4.09 -9.50 -9.44
C MET A 266 5.10 -8.50 -10.01
N ASP A 267 5.21 -7.31 -9.44
CA ASP A 267 6.09 -6.24 -9.92
C ASP A 267 7.57 -6.65 -9.84
N SER A 268 7.96 -7.30 -8.76
CA SER A 268 9.34 -7.74 -8.55
C SER A 268 9.81 -8.82 -9.54
N VAL A 269 8.89 -9.63 -10.08
CA VAL A 269 9.19 -10.73 -11.00
C VAL A 269 8.91 -10.38 -12.44
N LEU A 270 7.83 -9.64 -12.69
CA LEU A 270 7.31 -9.43 -14.04
C LEU A 270 8.20 -8.52 -14.88
N LEU A 271 8.64 -7.38 -14.33
CA LEU A 271 9.47 -6.44 -15.08
C LEU A 271 10.81 -7.05 -15.53
N PRO A 272 11.62 -7.70 -14.68
CA PRO A 272 12.85 -8.36 -15.12
C PRO A 272 12.59 -9.46 -16.15
N ALA A 273 11.54 -10.27 -15.95
CA ALA A 273 11.20 -11.35 -16.85
C ALA A 273 10.78 -10.85 -18.25
N LEU A 274 9.97 -9.79 -18.30
CA LEU A 274 9.58 -9.17 -19.57
C LEU A 274 10.76 -8.48 -20.27
N SER A 275 11.63 -7.83 -19.50
CA SER A 275 12.82 -7.16 -20.06
C SER A 275 13.82 -8.14 -20.67
N ALA A 276 13.93 -9.36 -20.14
CA ALA A 276 14.78 -10.41 -20.73
C ALA A 276 14.29 -10.90 -22.11
N GLU A 277 13.01 -10.71 -22.43
CA GLU A 277 12.40 -11.15 -23.68
C GLU A 277 11.92 -9.97 -24.57
N GLN A 278 12.42 -8.75 -24.32
CA GLN A 278 11.97 -7.52 -24.98
C GLN A 278 12.06 -7.56 -26.52
N GLU A 279 13.00 -8.32 -27.09
CA GLU A 279 13.18 -8.46 -28.54
C GLU A 279 12.17 -9.43 -29.18
N ARG A 280 11.50 -10.28 -28.38
CA ARG A 280 10.58 -11.31 -28.86
C ARG A 280 9.14 -10.95 -28.57
N LYS A 281 8.53 -10.22 -29.49
CA LYS A 281 7.16 -9.68 -29.35
C LYS A 281 6.11 -10.74 -28.95
N GLU A 282 6.18 -11.94 -29.53
CA GLU A 282 5.22 -13.01 -29.22
C GLU A 282 5.39 -13.55 -27.78
N ARG A 283 6.62 -13.70 -27.31
CA ARG A 283 6.91 -14.10 -25.94
C ARG A 283 6.47 -13.04 -24.94
N LEU A 284 6.81 -11.79 -25.23
CA LEU A 284 6.37 -10.66 -24.40
C LEU A 284 4.85 -10.63 -24.26
N ARG A 285 4.11 -10.79 -25.38
CA ARG A 285 2.66 -10.90 -25.38
C ARG A 285 2.16 -12.08 -24.55
N SER A 286 2.72 -13.29 -24.74
CA SER A 286 2.29 -14.49 -24.03
C SER A 286 2.53 -14.39 -22.52
N MET A 287 3.67 -13.80 -22.11
CA MET A 287 4.00 -13.57 -20.70
C MET A 287 3.09 -12.53 -20.07
N THR A 288 2.85 -11.40 -20.76
CA THR A 288 1.92 -10.36 -20.30
C THR A 288 0.50 -10.93 -20.13
N ARG A 289 0.01 -11.68 -21.14
CA ARG A 289 -1.29 -12.38 -21.09
C ARG A 289 -1.38 -13.31 -19.87
N ARG A 290 -0.37 -14.15 -19.69
CA ARG A 290 -0.32 -15.09 -18.56
C ARG A 290 -0.29 -14.40 -17.21
N ALA A 291 0.46 -13.30 -17.10
CA ALA A 291 0.50 -12.50 -15.87
C ALA A 291 -0.87 -11.89 -15.54
N ILE A 292 -1.58 -11.35 -16.55
CA ILE A 292 -2.94 -10.84 -16.39
C ILE A 292 -3.89 -11.97 -15.94
N GLN A 293 -3.88 -13.11 -16.62
CA GLN A 293 -4.78 -14.21 -16.31
C GLN A 293 -4.54 -14.80 -14.91
N ILE A 294 -3.29 -15.07 -14.54
CA ILE A 294 -2.95 -15.64 -13.22
C ILE A 294 -3.23 -14.62 -12.10
N GLY A 295 -2.83 -13.36 -12.28
CA GLY A 295 -3.10 -12.30 -11.31
C GLY A 295 -4.59 -12.09 -11.10
N SER A 296 -5.37 -12.00 -12.18
CA SER A 296 -6.82 -11.86 -12.13
C SER A 296 -7.50 -13.09 -11.52
N PHE A 297 -7.01 -14.30 -11.81
CA PHE A 297 -7.55 -15.54 -11.26
C PHE A 297 -7.46 -15.60 -9.73
N VAL A 298 -6.45 -14.97 -9.13
CA VAL A 298 -6.28 -14.90 -7.67
C VAL A 298 -7.03 -13.70 -7.09
N ILE A 299 -6.87 -12.51 -7.67
CA ILE A 299 -7.36 -11.26 -7.07
C ILE A 299 -8.85 -11.04 -7.27
N MET A 300 -9.40 -11.34 -8.45
CA MET A 300 -10.82 -11.09 -8.71
C MET A 300 -11.76 -11.87 -7.77
N PRO A 301 -11.62 -13.20 -7.57
CA PRO A 301 -12.49 -13.91 -6.64
C PRO A 301 -12.24 -13.50 -5.18
N LEU A 302 -10.99 -13.19 -4.80
CA LEU A 302 -10.67 -12.75 -3.45
C LEU A 302 -11.40 -11.44 -3.11
N LEU A 303 -11.31 -10.44 -3.99
CA LEU A 303 -11.94 -9.13 -3.76
C LEU A 303 -13.45 -9.17 -3.99
N ALA A 304 -13.94 -9.97 -4.93
CA ALA A 304 -15.38 -10.18 -5.14
C ALA A 304 -16.02 -10.87 -3.92
N GLY A 305 -15.38 -11.91 -3.39
CA GLY A 305 -15.79 -12.56 -2.15
C GLY A 305 -15.73 -11.62 -0.95
N PHE A 306 -14.66 -10.83 -0.82
CA PHE A 306 -14.51 -9.84 0.24
C PHE A 306 -15.61 -8.77 0.20
N ALA A 307 -15.97 -8.29 -1.00
CA ALA A 307 -17.07 -7.35 -1.21
C ALA A 307 -18.44 -7.95 -0.86
N ALA A 308 -18.65 -9.24 -1.19
CA ALA A 308 -19.89 -9.96 -0.87
C ALA A 308 -20.04 -10.18 0.65
N CYS A 309 -18.95 -10.54 1.33
CA CYS A 309 -18.90 -10.76 2.77
C CYS A 309 -18.76 -9.46 3.60
N ALA A 310 -18.67 -8.29 2.97
CA ALA A 310 -18.27 -7.04 3.64
C ALA A 310 -19.16 -6.68 4.83
N THR A 311 -20.50 -6.84 4.73
CA THR A 311 -21.43 -6.46 5.81
C THR A 311 -21.26 -7.32 7.07
N PRO A 312 -21.38 -8.66 7.02
CA PRO A 312 -21.17 -9.49 8.21
C PRO A 312 -19.73 -9.41 8.74
N LEU A 313 -18.74 -9.23 7.85
CA LEU A 313 -17.35 -9.08 8.26
C LEU A 313 -17.11 -7.79 9.04
N VAL A 314 -17.61 -6.65 8.56
CA VAL A 314 -17.49 -5.35 9.27
C VAL A 314 -18.21 -5.41 10.61
N ARG A 315 -19.44 -5.93 10.65
CA ARG A 315 -20.21 -6.05 11.89
C ARG A 315 -19.50 -6.96 12.91
N LEU A 316 -18.99 -8.09 12.48
CA LEU A 316 -18.30 -9.04 13.32
C LEU A 316 -16.95 -8.51 13.81
N LEU A 317 -16.14 -7.91 12.95
CA LEU A 317 -14.79 -7.49 13.31
C LEU A 317 -14.74 -6.15 14.04
N VAL A 318 -15.49 -5.14 13.59
CA VAL A 318 -15.32 -3.74 14.06
C VAL A 318 -16.61 -3.09 14.58
N THR A 319 -17.73 -3.81 14.60
CA THR A 319 -19.06 -3.40 15.08
C THR A 319 -19.89 -2.56 14.10
N GLU A 320 -21.16 -2.34 14.44
CA GLU A 320 -22.14 -1.66 13.57
C GLU A 320 -21.81 -0.21 13.24
N LYS A 321 -21.09 0.50 14.12
CA LYS A 321 -20.68 1.89 13.91
C LYS A 321 -19.78 2.10 12.68
N TRP A 322 -19.18 1.01 12.17
CA TRP A 322 -18.34 1.02 10.96
C TRP A 322 -19.06 0.54 9.69
N LEU A 323 -20.35 0.19 9.77
CA LEU A 323 -21.12 -0.24 8.58
C LEU A 323 -21.12 0.78 7.43
N PRO A 324 -21.10 2.12 7.68
CA PRO A 324 -20.98 3.09 6.59
C PRO A 324 -19.71 2.95 5.75
N THR A 325 -18.70 2.20 6.21
CA THR A 325 -17.50 1.85 5.43
C THR A 325 -17.80 0.88 4.28
N VAL A 326 -18.83 0.02 4.41
CA VAL A 326 -19.13 -1.07 3.48
C VAL A 326 -19.33 -0.61 2.03
N PRO A 327 -20.08 0.45 1.72
CA PRO A 327 -20.20 0.95 0.35
C PRO A 327 -18.85 1.30 -0.28
N TYR A 328 -17.98 1.99 0.46
CA TYR A 328 -16.62 2.33 0.02
C TYR A 328 -15.78 1.09 -0.20
N LEU A 329 -15.80 0.14 0.75
CA LEU A 329 -15.09 -1.13 0.65
C LEU A 329 -15.46 -1.88 -0.63
N ARG A 330 -16.77 -1.96 -0.96
CA ARG A 330 -17.25 -2.61 -2.19
C ARG A 330 -16.73 -1.92 -3.45
N ILE A 331 -16.75 -0.58 -3.49
CA ILE A 331 -16.20 0.20 -4.61
C ILE A 331 -14.71 -0.08 -4.79
N PHE A 332 -13.92 -0.02 -3.71
CA PHE A 332 -12.48 -0.26 -3.78
C PHE A 332 -12.13 -1.71 -4.08
N CYS A 333 -12.95 -2.69 -3.70
CA CYS A 333 -12.79 -4.07 -4.16
C CYS A 333 -12.89 -4.17 -5.69
N VAL A 334 -13.84 -3.47 -6.30
CA VAL A 334 -13.97 -3.45 -7.77
C VAL A 334 -12.78 -2.75 -8.41
N ILE A 335 -12.36 -1.60 -7.90
CA ILE A 335 -11.18 -0.86 -8.39
C ILE A 335 -9.95 -1.77 -8.41
N TYR A 336 -9.64 -2.40 -7.28
CA TYR A 336 -8.42 -3.21 -7.14
C TYR A 336 -8.50 -4.57 -7.83
N ALA A 337 -9.70 -5.09 -8.15
CA ALA A 337 -9.85 -6.34 -8.88
C ALA A 337 -9.20 -6.33 -10.28
N PHE A 338 -9.11 -5.15 -10.90
CA PHE A 338 -8.49 -4.98 -12.22
C PHE A 338 -6.99 -4.59 -12.17
N TYR A 339 -6.43 -4.46 -10.99
CA TYR A 339 -5.05 -4.00 -10.84
C TYR A 339 -3.99 -4.94 -11.47
N PRO A 340 -4.13 -6.28 -11.51
CA PRO A 340 -3.20 -7.15 -12.23
C PRO A 340 -3.07 -6.81 -13.71
N MET A 341 -4.17 -6.39 -14.35
CA MET A 341 -4.18 -5.93 -15.74
C MET A 341 -3.42 -4.60 -15.89
N HIS A 342 -3.67 -3.65 -14.98
CA HIS A 342 -2.95 -2.39 -14.92
C HIS A 342 -1.43 -2.60 -14.82
N LEU A 343 -1.00 -3.38 -13.84
CA LEU A 343 0.41 -3.66 -13.56
C LEU A 343 1.11 -4.33 -14.73
N ALA A 344 0.51 -5.36 -15.32
CA ALA A 344 1.10 -6.10 -16.42
C ALA A 344 1.25 -5.24 -17.68
N ASN A 345 0.25 -4.40 -18.00
CA ASN A 345 0.33 -3.47 -19.12
C ASN A 345 1.45 -2.45 -18.97
N LEU A 346 1.59 -1.84 -17.78
CA LEU A 346 2.66 -0.86 -17.53
C LEU A 346 4.04 -1.50 -17.53
N ASN A 347 4.19 -2.72 -16.98
CA ASN A 347 5.46 -3.43 -17.00
C ASN A 347 5.86 -3.85 -18.41
N ALA A 348 4.94 -4.19 -19.30
CA ALA A 348 5.23 -4.47 -20.71
C ALA A 348 5.77 -3.21 -21.44
N ILE A 349 5.18 -2.05 -21.20
CA ILE A 349 5.63 -0.77 -21.76
C ILE A 349 7.03 -0.40 -21.23
N LYS A 350 7.27 -0.56 -19.92
CA LYS A 350 8.57 -0.32 -19.27
C LYS A 350 9.64 -1.27 -19.80
N ALA A 351 9.33 -2.56 -19.98
CA ALA A 351 10.23 -3.57 -20.48
C ALA A 351 10.69 -3.28 -21.94
N LEU A 352 9.83 -2.66 -22.74
CA LEU A 352 10.15 -2.19 -24.07
C LEU A 352 10.94 -0.87 -24.11
N GLY A 353 11.32 -0.31 -22.95
CA GLY A 353 12.05 0.95 -22.84
C GLY A 353 11.23 2.20 -23.21
N ARG A 354 9.89 2.09 -23.33
CA ARG A 354 9.02 3.18 -23.78
C ARG A 354 8.59 4.06 -22.59
N SER A 355 9.56 4.66 -21.93
CA SER A 355 9.32 5.61 -20.82
C SER A 355 8.54 6.86 -21.26
N ASP A 356 8.66 7.26 -22.52
CA ASP A 356 7.87 8.32 -23.17
C ASP A 356 6.36 8.02 -23.11
N MET A 357 5.98 6.82 -23.52
CA MET A 357 4.58 6.39 -23.44
C MET A 357 4.10 6.24 -22.00
N PHE A 358 4.92 5.68 -21.11
CA PHE A 358 4.58 5.57 -19.70
C PHE A 358 4.23 6.93 -19.10
N LEU A 359 5.07 7.95 -19.33
CA LEU A 359 4.83 9.31 -18.84
C LEU A 359 3.55 9.92 -19.43
N LEU A 360 3.34 9.76 -20.75
CA LEU A 360 2.12 10.26 -21.41
C LEU A 360 0.85 9.64 -20.81
N LEU A 361 0.85 8.31 -20.58
CA LEU A 361 -0.29 7.62 -19.98
C LEU A 361 -0.57 8.11 -18.55
N GLU A 362 0.48 8.34 -17.74
CA GLU A 362 0.32 8.89 -16.41
C GLU A 362 -0.30 10.29 -16.43
N ILE A 363 0.16 11.17 -17.33
CA ILE A 363 -0.41 12.52 -17.47
C ILE A 363 -1.89 12.46 -17.87
N VAL A 364 -2.23 11.62 -18.86
CA VAL A 364 -3.63 11.48 -19.33
C VAL A 364 -4.54 10.94 -18.23
N LYS A 365 -4.10 9.92 -17.51
CA LYS A 365 -4.87 9.34 -16.40
C LYS A 365 -5.08 10.37 -15.28
N ARG A 366 -4.00 11.04 -14.84
CA ARG A 366 -4.09 12.04 -13.76
C ARG A 366 -4.96 13.23 -14.16
N GLY A 367 -4.89 13.64 -15.44
CA GLY A 367 -5.80 14.66 -15.96
C GLY A 367 -7.26 14.23 -15.93
N LEU A 368 -7.56 13.00 -16.37
CA LEU A 368 -8.92 12.43 -16.33
C LEU A 368 -9.45 12.35 -14.89
N GLU A 369 -8.66 11.83 -13.98
CA GLU A 369 -9.01 11.70 -12.57
C GLU A 369 -9.29 13.06 -11.92
N LEU A 370 -8.48 14.08 -12.25
CA LEU A 370 -8.69 15.44 -11.75
C LEU A 370 -10.01 16.03 -12.26
N VAL A 371 -10.31 15.85 -13.55
CA VAL A 371 -11.60 16.30 -14.13
C VAL A 371 -12.76 15.61 -13.43
N ILE A 372 -12.70 14.28 -13.25
CA ILE A 372 -13.76 13.53 -12.56
C ILE A 372 -13.89 13.98 -11.11
N LEU A 373 -12.77 14.21 -10.42
CA LEU A 373 -12.79 14.76 -9.05
C LEU A 373 -13.52 16.10 -8.98
N LEU A 374 -13.20 17.04 -9.88
CA LEU A 374 -13.85 18.35 -9.93
C LEU A 374 -15.34 18.26 -10.22
N CYS A 375 -15.78 17.30 -11.04
CA CYS A 375 -17.18 17.05 -11.32
C CYS A 375 -17.93 16.41 -10.14
N THR A 376 -17.25 15.57 -9.34
CA THR A 376 -17.89 14.76 -8.28
C THR A 376 -17.78 15.36 -6.89
N VAL A 377 -16.83 16.29 -6.66
CA VAL A 377 -16.50 16.85 -5.34
C VAL A 377 -17.70 17.47 -4.59
N ARG A 378 -18.64 18.05 -5.32
CA ARG A 378 -19.85 18.68 -4.74
C ARG A 378 -20.96 17.69 -4.37
N HIS A 379 -20.86 16.43 -4.80
CA HIS A 379 -21.93 15.44 -4.66
C HIS A 379 -21.70 14.43 -3.51
N GLY A 380 -20.65 14.61 -2.73
CA GLY A 380 -20.36 13.78 -1.56
C GLY A 380 -19.31 12.70 -1.80
N ALA A 381 -18.73 12.12 -0.70
CA ALA A 381 -17.64 11.16 -0.75
C ALA A 381 -18.00 9.89 -1.53
N TYR A 382 -19.25 9.45 -1.41
CA TYR A 382 -19.71 8.26 -2.13
C TYR A 382 -19.66 8.47 -3.65
N VAL A 383 -20.14 9.62 -4.14
CA VAL A 383 -20.09 9.96 -5.58
C VAL A 383 -18.64 10.16 -6.04
N MET A 384 -17.78 10.75 -5.18
CA MET A 384 -16.34 10.83 -5.44
C MET A 384 -15.71 9.45 -5.59
N ALA A 385 -16.06 8.47 -4.74
CA ALA A 385 -15.58 7.10 -4.83
C ALA A 385 -16.06 6.39 -6.11
N LEU A 386 -17.32 6.62 -6.53
CA LEU A 386 -17.85 6.15 -7.81
C LEU A 386 -17.14 6.81 -9.00
N GLY A 387 -16.83 8.10 -8.90
CA GLY A 387 -16.01 8.80 -9.88
C GLY A 387 -14.62 8.18 -10.02
N LEU A 388 -14.00 7.83 -8.89
CA LEU A 388 -12.71 7.14 -8.86
C LEU A 388 -12.80 5.76 -9.53
N LEU A 389 -13.87 5.01 -9.29
CA LEU A 389 -14.14 3.75 -9.98
C LEU A 389 -14.23 3.96 -11.50
N GLY A 390 -14.97 4.96 -11.94
CA GLY A 390 -15.10 5.31 -13.37
C GLY A 390 -13.75 5.67 -14.01
N SER A 391 -12.94 6.47 -13.32
CA SER A 391 -11.60 6.85 -13.79
C SER A 391 -10.64 5.67 -13.87
N GLU A 392 -10.68 4.77 -12.89
CA GLU A 392 -9.84 3.58 -12.88
C GLU A 392 -10.23 2.58 -13.97
N LEU A 393 -11.51 2.39 -14.23
CA LEU A 393 -11.97 1.57 -15.36
C LEU A 393 -11.56 2.16 -16.71
N ALA A 394 -11.62 3.48 -16.88
CA ALA A 394 -11.11 4.15 -18.07
C ALA A 394 -9.58 4.02 -18.19
N SER A 395 -8.87 4.10 -17.07
CA SER A 395 -7.41 3.95 -16.99
C SER A 395 -6.94 2.56 -17.45
N GLN A 396 -7.75 1.51 -17.27
CA GLN A 396 -7.43 0.19 -17.81
C GLN A 396 -7.35 0.22 -19.35
N GLY A 397 -8.30 0.87 -20.00
CA GLY A 397 -8.30 1.07 -21.46
C GLY A 397 -7.11 1.90 -21.92
N ILE A 398 -6.83 3.00 -21.20
CA ILE A 398 -5.70 3.90 -21.49
C ILE A 398 -4.37 3.14 -21.39
N ASN A 399 -4.14 2.34 -20.34
CA ASN A 399 -2.91 1.57 -20.17
C ASN A 399 -2.76 0.42 -21.17
N ALA A 400 -3.87 -0.17 -21.61
CA ALA A 400 -3.86 -1.27 -22.58
C ALA A 400 -3.71 -0.80 -24.04
N TRP A 401 -4.08 0.46 -24.32
CA TRP A 401 -4.07 1.00 -25.71
C TRP A 401 -2.70 0.89 -26.41
N PRO A 402 -1.55 1.27 -25.81
CA PRO A 402 -0.26 1.10 -26.47
C PRO A 402 0.09 -0.37 -26.74
N ASN A 403 -0.27 -1.27 -25.84
CA ASN A 403 0.02 -2.70 -25.94
C ASN A 403 -0.73 -3.37 -27.12
N GLY A 404 -1.83 -2.77 -27.57
CA GLY A 404 -2.48 -3.17 -28.83
C GLY A 404 -1.58 -3.05 -30.05
N ARG A 405 -0.70 -2.01 -30.08
CA ARG A 405 0.26 -1.78 -31.16
C ARG A 405 1.63 -2.39 -30.88
N LEU A 406 2.11 -2.28 -29.66
CA LEU A 406 3.45 -2.71 -29.27
C LEU A 406 3.61 -4.23 -29.30
N ILE A 407 2.64 -4.96 -28.71
CA ILE A 407 2.69 -6.42 -28.53
C ILE A 407 1.48 -7.15 -29.12
N ASP A 408 0.67 -6.46 -29.93
CA ASP A 408 -0.56 -7.01 -30.56
C ASP A 408 -1.54 -7.62 -29.52
N TYR A 409 -1.63 -6.99 -28.34
CA TYR A 409 -2.51 -7.42 -27.24
C TYR A 409 -3.44 -6.28 -26.81
N SER A 410 -4.51 -6.08 -27.59
CA SER A 410 -5.47 -5.01 -27.41
C SER A 410 -6.33 -5.19 -26.14
N TYR A 411 -6.93 -4.11 -25.65
CA TYR A 411 -7.82 -4.11 -24.48
C TYR A 411 -8.95 -5.16 -24.58
N TRP A 412 -9.57 -5.27 -25.76
CA TRP A 412 -10.65 -6.25 -25.99
C TRP A 412 -10.16 -7.71 -25.92
N LYS A 413 -8.93 -7.99 -26.36
CA LYS A 413 -8.31 -9.31 -26.22
C LYS A 413 -8.06 -9.60 -24.73
N GLN A 414 -7.59 -8.60 -23.97
CA GLN A 414 -7.39 -8.73 -22.52
C GLN A 414 -8.70 -8.99 -21.78
N LEU A 415 -9.76 -8.23 -22.10
CA LEU A 415 -11.09 -8.45 -21.52
C LEU A 415 -11.64 -9.84 -21.82
N LYS A 416 -11.50 -10.35 -23.05
CA LYS A 416 -11.91 -11.73 -23.40
C LYS A 416 -11.16 -12.77 -22.60
N ASP A 417 -9.86 -12.57 -22.36
CA ASP A 417 -9.02 -13.50 -21.60
C ASP A 417 -9.40 -13.56 -20.11
N ILE A 418 -9.84 -12.45 -19.52
CA ILE A 418 -10.26 -12.40 -18.12
C ILE A 418 -11.76 -12.61 -17.93
N ALA A 419 -12.58 -12.52 -18.99
CA ALA A 419 -14.04 -12.63 -18.91
C ALA A 419 -14.53 -13.91 -18.20
N PRO A 420 -14.01 -15.13 -18.46
CA PRO A 420 -14.42 -16.32 -17.75
C PRO A 420 -14.13 -16.24 -16.24
N ILE A 421 -12.99 -15.66 -15.87
CA ILE A 421 -12.56 -15.45 -14.48
C ILE A 421 -13.48 -14.44 -13.79
N LEU A 422 -13.77 -13.32 -14.48
CA LEU A 422 -14.64 -12.27 -13.97
C LEU A 422 -16.06 -12.77 -13.77
N LEU A 423 -16.64 -13.46 -14.78
CA LEU A 423 -18.00 -14.00 -14.69
C LEU A 423 -18.12 -15.04 -13.57
N LEU A 424 -17.14 -15.93 -13.43
CA LEU A 424 -17.12 -16.92 -12.34
C LEU A 424 -17.01 -16.24 -10.98
N SER A 425 -16.18 -15.19 -10.86
CA SER A 425 -16.04 -14.41 -9.62
C SER A 425 -17.31 -13.66 -9.26
N LEU A 426 -18.01 -13.10 -10.25
CA LEU A 426 -19.30 -12.43 -10.06
C LEU A 426 -20.39 -13.41 -9.67
N LEU A 427 -20.46 -14.59 -10.32
CA LEU A 427 -21.40 -15.66 -9.96
C LEU A 427 -21.15 -16.11 -8.51
N MET A 428 -19.91 -16.38 -8.16
CA MET A 428 -19.53 -16.74 -6.79
C MET A 428 -19.96 -15.64 -5.81
N ALA A 429 -19.65 -14.38 -6.10
CA ALA A 429 -20.01 -13.25 -5.23
C ALA A 429 -21.52 -13.09 -5.09
N ALA A 430 -22.29 -13.28 -6.15
CA ALA A 430 -23.76 -13.24 -6.10
C ALA A 430 -24.35 -14.36 -5.21
N CYS A 431 -23.85 -15.59 -5.35
CA CYS A 431 -24.27 -16.72 -4.50
C CYS A 431 -23.91 -16.48 -3.03
N VAL A 432 -22.67 -16.01 -2.77
CA VAL A 432 -22.18 -15.68 -1.42
C VAL A 432 -22.98 -14.53 -0.82
N TYR A 433 -23.25 -13.48 -1.58
CA TYR A 433 -24.04 -12.34 -1.11
C TYR A 433 -25.51 -12.76 -0.83
N GLY A 434 -26.07 -13.67 -1.60
CA GLY A 434 -27.41 -14.21 -1.37
C GLY A 434 -27.59 -14.84 0.02
N LEU A 435 -26.51 -15.40 0.61
CA LEU A 435 -26.55 -15.92 1.99
C LEU A 435 -26.72 -14.82 3.06
N SER A 436 -26.39 -13.57 2.74
CA SER A 436 -26.56 -12.45 3.69
C SER A 436 -28.02 -12.13 4.01
N PHE A 437 -28.99 -12.68 3.25
CA PHE A 437 -30.41 -12.55 3.53
C PHE A 437 -30.95 -13.62 4.50
N LEU A 438 -30.12 -14.59 4.88
CA LEU A 438 -30.50 -15.59 5.90
C LEU A 438 -30.38 -14.98 7.31
N ALA A 439 -31.38 -15.20 8.14
CA ALA A 439 -31.40 -14.74 9.52
C ALA A 439 -30.55 -15.65 10.43
N LEU A 440 -29.23 -15.69 10.17
CA LEU A 440 -28.26 -16.47 10.93
C LEU A 440 -27.25 -15.52 11.63
N PRO A 441 -26.57 -15.96 12.70
CA PRO A 441 -25.50 -15.18 13.31
C PRO A 441 -24.39 -14.84 12.32
N ASP A 442 -23.84 -13.60 12.36
CA ASP A 442 -22.83 -13.11 11.41
C ASP A 442 -21.61 -14.04 11.28
N ALA A 443 -21.16 -14.64 12.39
CA ALA A 443 -20.04 -15.57 12.39
C ALA A 443 -20.33 -16.83 11.56
N LEU A 444 -21.53 -17.38 11.68
CA LEU A 444 -21.96 -18.56 10.93
C LEU A 444 -22.17 -18.24 9.45
N ILE A 445 -22.80 -17.08 9.17
CA ILE A 445 -22.96 -16.59 7.78
C ILE A 445 -21.59 -16.46 7.13
N LEU A 446 -20.64 -15.81 7.78
CA LEU A 446 -19.29 -15.58 7.25
C LEU A 446 -18.56 -16.92 6.97
N LEU A 447 -18.66 -17.89 7.88
CA LEU A 447 -18.06 -19.20 7.69
C LEU A 447 -18.66 -19.91 6.45
N ILE A 448 -20.00 -19.93 6.33
CA ILE A 448 -20.70 -20.55 5.20
C ILE A 448 -20.35 -19.80 3.91
N GLN A 449 -20.32 -18.48 3.93
CA GLN A 449 -19.95 -17.64 2.79
C GLN A 449 -18.55 -17.96 2.26
N ILE A 450 -17.57 -18.09 3.15
CA ILE A 450 -16.17 -18.43 2.79
C ILE A 450 -16.11 -19.83 2.18
N MET A 451 -16.72 -20.82 2.84
CA MET A 451 -16.69 -22.20 2.35
C MET A 451 -17.40 -22.36 1.02
N LEU A 452 -18.57 -21.75 0.88
CA LEU A 452 -19.35 -21.77 -0.37
C LEU A 452 -18.58 -21.03 -1.49
N GLY A 453 -17.98 -19.87 -1.18
CA GLY A 453 -17.18 -19.11 -2.14
C GLY A 453 -16.03 -19.92 -2.69
N ILE A 454 -15.24 -20.55 -1.82
CA ILE A 454 -14.14 -21.43 -2.23
C ILE A 454 -14.67 -22.60 -3.07
N GLY A 455 -15.77 -23.25 -2.65
CA GLY A 455 -16.37 -24.38 -3.36
C GLY A 455 -16.85 -24.00 -4.76
N ILE A 456 -17.61 -22.90 -4.90
CA ILE A 456 -18.14 -22.43 -6.19
C ILE A 456 -16.98 -22.04 -7.11
N TYR A 457 -15.99 -21.28 -6.59
CA TYR A 457 -14.90 -20.82 -7.44
C TYR A 457 -13.98 -21.96 -7.89
N ALA A 458 -13.54 -22.81 -6.98
CA ALA A 458 -12.69 -23.96 -7.32
C ALA A 458 -13.42 -24.98 -8.21
N GLY A 459 -14.67 -25.29 -7.89
CA GLY A 459 -15.51 -26.18 -8.70
C GLY A 459 -15.78 -25.61 -10.09
N GLY A 460 -16.17 -24.34 -10.17
CA GLY A 460 -16.40 -23.64 -11.43
C GLY A 460 -15.14 -23.51 -12.29
N ALA A 461 -13.99 -23.19 -11.68
CA ALA A 461 -12.70 -23.11 -12.39
C ALA A 461 -12.31 -24.46 -13.02
N ARG A 462 -12.56 -25.56 -12.31
CA ARG A 462 -12.34 -26.92 -12.82
C ARG A 462 -13.31 -27.30 -13.93
N LEU A 463 -14.60 -26.98 -13.78
CA LEU A 463 -15.64 -27.25 -14.80
C LEU A 463 -15.38 -26.46 -16.08
N LEU A 464 -14.99 -25.20 -15.97
CA LEU A 464 -14.66 -24.33 -17.10
C LEU A 464 -13.26 -24.60 -17.67
N LYS A 465 -12.49 -25.54 -17.08
CA LYS A 465 -11.13 -25.90 -17.49
C LYS A 465 -10.22 -24.67 -17.68
N LEU A 466 -10.20 -23.80 -16.68
CA LEU A 466 -9.42 -22.58 -16.75
C LEU A 466 -7.92 -22.90 -16.65
N ASP A 467 -7.14 -22.53 -17.68
CA ASP A 467 -5.67 -22.79 -17.75
C ASP A 467 -4.93 -22.29 -16.51
N SER A 468 -5.37 -21.17 -15.93
CA SER A 468 -4.80 -20.59 -14.71
C SER A 468 -4.97 -21.50 -13.49
N PHE A 469 -6.06 -22.26 -13.39
CA PHE A 469 -6.31 -23.21 -12.32
C PHE A 469 -5.36 -24.40 -12.41
N ASP A 470 -5.23 -25.00 -13.59
CA ASP A 470 -4.36 -26.16 -13.81
C ASP A 470 -2.89 -25.79 -13.60
N TYR A 471 -2.50 -24.58 -14.04
CA TYR A 471 -1.15 -24.05 -13.82
C TYR A 471 -0.83 -23.89 -12.34
N LEU A 472 -1.72 -23.28 -11.56
CA LEU A 472 -1.49 -23.06 -10.12
C LEU A 472 -1.44 -24.37 -9.35
N ILE A 473 -2.36 -25.30 -9.62
CA ILE A 473 -2.35 -26.64 -8.99
C ILE A 473 -1.08 -27.40 -9.35
N GLY A 474 -0.68 -27.39 -10.62
CA GLY A 474 0.55 -28.01 -11.09
C GLY A 474 1.78 -27.43 -10.38
N THR A 475 1.85 -26.12 -10.23
CA THR A 475 2.94 -25.43 -9.54
C THR A 475 3.00 -25.80 -8.06
N ILE A 476 1.86 -25.76 -7.35
CA ILE A 476 1.78 -26.16 -5.93
C ILE A 476 2.17 -27.61 -5.74
N ARG A 477 1.69 -28.52 -6.59
CA ARG A 477 2.03 -29.95 -6.55
C ARG A 477 3.53 -30.17 -6.74
N ASN A 478 4.16 -29.49 -7.69
CA ASN A 478 5.59 -29.59 -7.95
C ASN A 478 6.43 -29.06 -6.77
N LEU A 479 5.99 -27.97 -6.11
CA LEU A 479 6.64 -27.45 -4.93
C LEU A 479 6.55 -28.41 -3.73
N MET A 480 5.39 -29.05 -3.53
CA MET A 480 5.21 -30.05 -2.47
C MET A 480 6.03 -31.32 -2.73
N LEU A 481 6.16 -31.75 -3.98
CA LEU A 481 6.95 -32.92 -4.34
C LEU A 481 8.47 -32.66 -4.16
N LYS A 482 8.96 -31.49 -4.52
CA LYS A 482 10.35 -31.09 -4.27
C LYS A 482 10.70 -31.02 -2.78
N LYS A 483 9.74 -30.60 -1.93
CA LYS A 483 9.94 -30.55 -0.47
C LYS A 483 9.94 -31.95 0.20
N LYS A 484 9.42 -32.97 -0.47
CA LYS A 484 9.47 -34.37 0.00
C LYS A 484 10.72 -35.13 -0.49
N ALA A 485 11.42 -34.57 -1.49
CA ALA A 485 12.60 -35.20 -2.10
C ALA A 485 13.94 -34.60 -1.63
N GLY A 486 13.93 -33.54 -0.83
CA GLY A 486 15.08 -32.95 -0.12
C GLY A 486 14.83 -32.91 1.39
#